data_379ef1b44e91920d4aec10edd747d05d
#
_entry.id   379ef1b44e91920d4aec10edd747d05d
#
_cell.length_a   1.000
_cell.length_b   1.000
_cell.length_c   1.000
_cell.angle_alpha   90.00
_cell.angle_beta   90.00
_cell.angle_gamma   90.00
#
_symmetry.space_group_name_H-M   'P 1'
#
loop_
_entity.id
_entity.type
_entity.pdbx_description
1 polymer ?
#
loop_
_entity_poly.entity_id
_entity_poly.type
_entity_poly.pdbx_seq_one_letter_code
_entity_poly.pdbx_strand_id
1 'polypeptide(L)'
;MSEKIATREAYGKALVELGEQNEKVVVLDADLAGATMTKYFKAAHPDRFFDCGIAEANMMNIGAGLSTMGLIPFCSTFAMFGAGRAYEQIRNSIAYPKFNVKICCSHAGVSVGEDGGSHQSVEDIGLMRLVPGMTVIVPADAKEARKAVFALAEFQGLSLIHI
;
A
#
# COMPACT_ATOMS: atom_id res chain seq x y z
N MET A 1 29.00 3.84 -8.56
CA MET A 1 27.64 4.36 -8.85
C MET A 1 26.68 3.55 -8.01
N SER A 2 25.82 4.18 -7.20
CA SER A 2 24.81 3.46 -6.44
C SER A 2 23.84 2.76 -7.41
N GLU A 3 23.53 1.52 -7.15
CA GLU A 3 22.56 0.73 -7.93
C GLU A 3 21.21 1.48 -7.96
N LYS A 4 20.63 1.67 -9.15
CA LYS A 4 19.32 2.30 -9.29
C LYS A 4 18.25 1.25 -9.02
N ILE A 5 17.60 1.34 -7.87
CA ILE A 5 16.53 0.44 -7.43
C ILE A 5 15.19 1.21 -7.52
N ALA A 6 14.19 0.62 -8.15
CA ALA A 6 12.84 1.18 -8.16
C ALA A 6 12.23 1.22 -6.75
N THR A 7 11.47 2.26 -6.44
CA THR A 7 10.79 2.42 -5.13
C THR A 7 9.91 1.22 -4.79
N ARG A 8 9.14 0.70 -5.78
CA ARG A 8 8.31 -0.50 -5.61
C ARG A 8 9.12 -1.76 -5.26
N GLU A 9 10.32 -1.91 -5.82
CA GLU A 9 11.18 -3.04 -5.50
C GLU A 9 11.73 -2.93 -4.08
N ALA A 10 12.14 -1.73 -3.67
CA ALA A 10 12.55 -1.46 -2.30
C ALA A 10 11.41 -1.69 -1.31
N TYR A 11 10.17 -1.31 -1.68
CA TYR A 11 8.97 -1.58 -0.92
C TYR A 11 8.76 -3.08 -0.70
N GLY A 12 8.74 -3.88 -1.77
CA GLY A 12 8.52 -5.32 -1.66
C GLY A 12 9.58 -6.04 -0.82
N LYS A 13 10.86 -5.66 -0.96
CA LYS A 13 11.96 -6.18 -0.11
C LYS A 13 11.81 -5.74 1.35
N ALA A 14 11.43 -4.49 1.59
CA ALA A 14 11.21 -3.98 2.94
C ALA A 14 10.07 -4.69 3.66
N LEU A 15 8.99 -5.07 2.94
CA LEU A 15 7.91 -5.87 3.51
C LEU A 15 8.38 -7.24 3.99
N VAL A 16 9.26 -7.91 3.24
CA VAL A 16 9.83 -9.20 3.68
C VAL A 16 10.60 -9.02 4.98
N GLU A 17 11.54 -8.08 5.02
CA GLU A 17 12.32 -7.79 6.23
C GLU A 17 11.43 -7.42 7.42
N LEU A 18 10.40 -6.61 7.20
CA LEU A 18 9.44 -6.22 8.22
C LEU A 18 8.62 -7.42 8.71
N GLY A 19 8.21 -8.30 7.79
CA GLY A 19 7.47 -9.52 8.11
C GLY A 19 8.27 -10.52 8.96
N GLU A 20 9.60 -10.54 8.81
CA GLU A 20 10.50 -11.34 9.68
C GLU A 20 10.57 -10.79 11.11
N GLN A 21 10.43 -9.46 11.27
CA GLN A 21 10.55 -8.78 12.55
C GLN A 21 9.22 -8.61 13.29
N ASN A 22 8.09 -8.64 12.58
CA ASN A 22 6.77 -8.37 13.15
C ASN A 22 5.70 -9.29 12.54
N GLU A 23 5.26 -10.26 13.33
CA GLU A 23 4.23 -11.23 12.94
C GLU A 23 2.83 -10.63 12.74
N LYS A 24 2.58 -9.41 13.24
CA LYS A 24 1.31 -8.71 13.05
C LYS A 24 1.16 -8.13 11.65
N VAL A 25 2.25 -8.01 10.90
CA VAL A 25 2.22 -7.49 9.54
C VAL A 25 1.61 -8.51 8.60
N VAL A 26 0.57 -8.07 7.90
CA VAL A 26 -0.10 -8.83 6.83
C VAL A 26 -0.15 -7.97 5.57
N VAL A 27 -0.07 -8.61 4.41
CA VAL A 27 -0.07 -7.94 3.12
C VAL A 27 -1.27 -8.38 2.30
N LEU A 28 -2.00 -7.41 1.78
CA LEU A 28 -3.10 -7.63 0.86
C LEU A 28 -2.75 -7.04 -0.51
N ASP A 29 -3.18 -7.70 -1.57
CA ASP A 29 -2.95 -7.25 -2.94
C ASP A 29 -4.21 -7.47 -3.79
N ALA A 30 -4.42 -6.62 -4.78
CA ALA A 30 -5.57 -6.70 -5.69
C ALA A 30 -5.17 -7.31 -7.04
N ASP A 31 -4.59 -8.52 -7.02
CA ASP A 31 -4.13 -9.28 -8.19
C ASP A 31 -3.01 -8.58 -9.00
N LEU A 32 -2.21 -7.76 -8.34
CA LEU A 32 -1.11 -7.00 -8.92
C LEU A 32 0.25 -7.31 -8.29
N ALA A 33 0.38 -8.43 -7.58
CA ALA A 33 1.57 -8.75 -6.77
C ALA A 33 2.90 -8.73 -7.56
N GLY A 34 2.85 -9.03 -8.86
CA GLY A 34 4.00 -8.93 -9.75
C GLY A 34 4.45 -7.48 -9.99
N ALA A 35 3.50 -6.57 -10.13
CA ALA A 35 3.76 -5.16 -10.42
C ALA A 35 4.07 -4.34 -9.15
N THR A 36 3.36 -4.59 -8.07
CA THR A 36 3.56 -3.95 -6.75
C THR A 36 4.77 -4.48 -5.99
N MET A 37 5.35 -5.61 -6.46
CA MET A 37 6.44 -6.36 -5.81
C MET A 37 6.06 -7.03 -4.48
N THR A 38 4.79 -7.07 -4.10
CA THR A 38 4.31 -7.83 -2.94
C THR A 38 4.50 -9.34 -3.10
N LYS A 39 4.79 -9.82 -4.32
CA LYS A 39 5.19 -11.21 -4.60
C LYS A 39 6.35 -11.69 -3.73
N TYR A 40 7.25 -10.80 -3.30
CA TYR A 40 8.34 -11.17 -2.40
C TYR A 40 7.83 -11.54 -1.02
N PHE A 41 6.88 -10.77 -0.49
CA PHE A 41 6.23 -11.10 0.78
C PHE A 41 5.40 -12.38 0.67
N LYS A 42 4.65 -12.56 -0.42
CA LYS A 42 3.89 -13.79 -0.72
C LYS A 42 4.78 -15.04 -0.68
N ALA A 43 5.99 -14.94 -1.24
CA ALA A 43 6.93 -16.06 -1.25
C ALA A 43 7.55 -16.36 0.13
N ALA A 44 7.85 -15.32 0.92
CA ALA A 44 8.48 -15.45 2.24
C ALA A 44 7.48 -15.78 3.36
N HIS A 45 6.27 -15.21 3.28
CA HIS A 45 5.24 -15.28 4.31
C HIS A 45 3.85 -15.61 3.73
N PRO A 46 3.65 -16.78 3.09
CA PRO A 46 2.42 -17.10 2.37
C PRO A 46 1.17 -17.09 3.26
N ASP A 47 1.29 -17.46 4.54
CA ASP A 47 0.18 -17.49 5.49
C ASP A 47 -0.31 -16.11 5.93
N ARG A 48 0.44 -15.06 5.59
CA ARG A 48 0.13 -13.66 5.93
C ARG A 48 -0.05 -12.79 4.68
N PHE A 49 -0.20 -13.42 3.52
CA PHE A 49 -0.47 -12.77 2.25
C PHE A 49 -1.88 -13.12 1.75
N PHE A 50 -2.65 -12.10 1.36
CA PHE A 50 -4.02 -12.25 0.88
C PHE A 50 -4.16 -11.61 -0.49
N ASP A 51 -4.40 -12.43 -1.52
CA ASP A 51 -4.80 -11.94 -2.84
C ASP A 51 -6.32 -11.76 -2.85
N CYS A 52 -6.77 -10.52 -2.98
CA CYS A 52 -8.19 -10.17 -2.94
C CYS A 52 -8.85 -10.20 -4.33
N GLY A 53 -8.09 -10.56 -5.38
CA GLY A 53 -8.52 -10.43 -6.77
C GLY A 53 -8.64 -8.95 -7.19
N ILE A 54 -9.17 -8.69 -8.37
CA ILE A 54 -9.38 -7.34 -8.90
C ILE A 54 -10.57 -6.68 -8.18
N ALA A 55 -10.43 -6.45 -6.88
CA ALA A 55 -11.49 -5.99 -5.98
C ALA A 55 -10.96 -5.03 -4.89
N GLU A 56 -10.42 -3.88 -5.29
CA GLU A 56 -9.72 -2.94 -4.41
C GLU A 56 -10.62 -2.42 -3.27
N ALA A 57 -11.88 -2.14 -3.56
CA ALA A 57 -12.85 -1.73 -2.54
C ALA A 57 -13.04 -2.80 -1.45
N ASN A 58 -13.13 -4.08 -1.87
CA ASN A 58 -13.20 -5.21 -0.94
C ASN A 58 -11.89 -5.38 -0.15
N MET A 59 -10.73 -5.26 -0.82
CA MET A 59 -9.42 -5.30 -0.18
C MET A 59 -9.30 -4.28 0.96
N MET A 60 -9.75 -3.04 0.75
CA MET A 60 -9.75 -2.02 1.80
C MET A 60 -10.64 -2.39 2.98
N ASN A 61 -11.81 -2.98 2.74
CA ASN A 61 -12.70 -3.46 3.79
C ASN A 61 -12.10 -4.66 4.56
N ILE A 62 -11.44 -5.59 3.87
CA ILE A 62 -10.72 -6.70 4.51
C ILE A 62 -9.60 -6.15 5.39
N GLY A 63 -8.79 -5.20 4.87
CA GLY A 63 -7.76 -4.51 5.65
C GLY A 63 -8.31 -3.82 6.88
N ALA A 64 -9.45 -3.12 6.76
CA ALA A 64 -10.14 -2.53 7.91
C ALA A 64 -10.49 -3.59 8.97
N GLY A 65 -11.09 -4.71 8.55
CA GLY A 65 -11.43 -5.82 9.45
C GLY A 65 -10.19 -6.41 10.14
N LEU A 66 -9.13 -6.70 9.40
CA LEU A 66 -7.88 -7.25 9.96
C LEU A 66 -7.24 -6.31 10.99
N SER A 67 -7.33 -4.99 10.77
CA SER A 67 -6.80 -4.01 11.72
C SER A 67 -7.54 -4.03 13.07
N THR A 68 -8.83 -4.38 13.10
CA THR A 68 -9.60 -4.51 14.35
C THR A 68 -9.14 -5.71 15.18
N MET A 69 -8.46 -6.67 14.56
CA MET A 69 -7.88 -7.83 15.24
C MET A 69 -6.46 -7.56 15.76
N GLY A 70 -5.97 -6.32 15.66
CA GLY A 70 -4.63 -5.93 16.09
C GLY A 70 -3.52 -6.25 15.09
N LEU A 71 -3.89 -6.60 13.85
CA LEU A 71 -2.96 -6.78 12.74
C LEU A 71 -2.60 -5.43 12.09
N ILE A 72 -1.51 -5.41 11.33
CA ILE A 72 -1.02 -4.24 10.60
C ILE A 72 -1.12 -4.54 9.10
N PRO A 73 -2.26 -4.28 8.46
CA PRO A 73 -2.46 -4.58 7.06
C PRO A 73 -1.79 -3.53 6.15
N PHE A 74 -0.99 -4.01 5.20
CA PHE A 74 -0.45 -3.28 4.08
C PHE A 74 -1.26 -3.65 2.83
N CYS A 75 -2.11 -2.74 2.35
CA CYS A 75 -3.00 -2.94 1.20
C CYS A 75 -2.36 -2.35 -0.06
N SER A 76 -2.01 -3.19 -1.03
CA SER A 76 -1.21 -2.82 -2.20
C SER A 76 -2.01 -2.93 -3.49
N THR A 77 -1.95 -1.87 -4.31
CA THR A 77 -2.54 -1.81 -5.65
C THR A 77 -1.95 -0.63 -6.41
N PHE A 78 -2.43 -0.34 -7.62
CA PHE A 78 -2.08 0.89 -8.33
C PHE A 78 -2.79 2.11 -7.74
N ALA A 79 -2.15 3.28 -7.84
CA ALA A 79 -2.66 4.52 -7.28
C ALA A 79 -4.04 4.89 -7.81
N MET A 80 -4.27 4.73 -9.11
CA MET A 80 -5.57 4.99 -9.73
C MET A 80 -6.69 4.15 -9.11
N PHE A 81 -6.39 2.92 -8.73
CA PHE A 81 -7.40 2.00 -8.19
C PHE A 81 -7.54 2.12 -6.67
N GLY A 82 -6.44 2.28 -5.94
CA GLY A 82 -6.48 2.51 -4.50
C GLY A 82 -7.14 3.85 -4.17
N ALA A 83 -6.58 4.94 -4.67
CA ALA A 83 -7.08 6.28 -4.37
C ALA A 83 -8.39 6.63 -5.11
N GLY A 84 -8.58 6.12 -6.33
CA GLY A 84 -9.78 6.39 -7.13
C GLY A 84 -10.92 5.44 -6.82
N ARG A 85 -10.79 4.17 -7.23
CA ARG A 85 -11.88 3.17 -7.13
C ARG A 85 -12.31 2.88 -5.69
N ALA A 86 -11.36 2.78 -4.76
CA ALA A 86 -11.64 2.44 -3.37
C ALA A 86 -11.73 3.65 -2.41
N TYR A 87 -11.86 4.87 -2.95
CA TYR A 87 -11.86 6.10 -2.15
C TYR A 87 -12.92 6.10 -1.04
N GLU A 88 -14.14 5.66 -1.36
CA GLU A 88 -15.25 5.62 -0.40
C GLU A 88 -14.93 4.68 0.76
N GLN A 89 -14.42 3.49 0.50
CA GLN A 89 -14.06 2.50 1.52
C GLN A 89 -12.90 3.02 2.40
N ILE A 90 -11.91 3.67 1.80
CA ILE A 90 -10.83 4.31 2.56
C ILE A 90 -11.41 5.37 3.51
N ARG A 91 -12.30 6.22 3.01
CA ARG A 91 -12.92 7.29 3.80
C ARG A 91 -13.83 6.77 4.90
N ASN A 92 -14.73 5.86 4.60
CA ASN A 92 -15.79 5.45 5.51
C ASN A 92 -15.44 4.20 6.32
N SER A 93 -14.79 3.20 5.71
CA SER A 93 -14.47 1.96 6.41
C SER A 93 -13.17 2.02 7.20
N ILE A 94 -12.24 2.94 6.85
CA ILE A 94 -10.93 3.02 7.50
C ILE A 94 -10.75 4.35 8.24
N ALA A 95 -10.90 5.48 7.55
CA ALA A 95 -10.61 6.79 8.15
C ALA A 95 -11.62 7.19 9.22
N TYR A 96 -12.91 7.03 8.96
CA TYR A 96 -13.97 7.41 9.90
C TYR A 96 -13.83 6.69 11.26
N PRO A 97 -13.66 5.35 11.31
CA PRO A 97 -13.40 4.64 12.56
C PRO A 97 -11.96 4.74 13.07
N LYS A 98 -11.06 5.40 12.34
CA LYS A 98 -9.62 5.60 12.67
C LYS A 98 -8.84 4.28 12.75
N PHE A 99 -9.08 3.37 11.84
CA PHE A 99 -8.39 2.09 11.80
C PHE A 99 -6.94 2.21 11.31
N ASN A 100 -6.09 1.31 11.79
CA ASN A 100 -4.66 1.27 11.50
C ASN A 100 -4.36 0.48 10.22
N VAL A 101 -4.58 1.08 9.05
CA VAL A 101 -4.35 0.48 7.74
C VAL A 101 -3.31 1.26 6.95
N LYS A 102 -2.39 0.55 6.30
CA LYS A 102 -1.35 1.09 5.43
C LYS A 102 -1.74 0.88 3.98
N ILE A 103 -2.10 1.94 3.28
CA ILE A 103 -2.45 1.92 1.86
C ILE A 103 -1.18 2.17 1.08
N CYS A 104 -0.82 1.24 0.19
CA CYS A 104 0.45 1.27 -0.52
C CYS A 104 0.20 1.26 -2.02
N CYS A 105 0.20 2.47 -2.61
CA CYS A 105 -0.14 2.68 -4.00
C CYS A 105 1.10 2.87 -4.85
N SER A 106 1.25 2.04 -5.88
CA SER A 106 2.32 2.17 -6.88
C SER A 106 1.80 2.69 -8.21
N HIS A 107 2.67 2.95 -9.16
CA HIS A 107 2.34 3.35 -10.52
C HIS A 107 1.51 4.65 -10.61
N ALA A 108 1.79 5.61 -9.73
CA ALA A 108 1.21 6.94 -9.80
C ALA A 108 1.94 7.82 -10.84
N GLY A 109 1.33 8.94 -11.19
CA GLY A 109 1.87 9.89 -12.17
C GLY A 109 1.67 9.47 -13.60
N VAL A 110 2.47 10.05 -14.51
CA VAL A 110 2.30 9.93 -15.97
C VAL A 110 3.25 8.91 -16.61
N SER A 111 4.12 8.26 -15.86
CA SER A 111 5.15 7.34 -16.34
C SER A 111 4.80 5.86 -16.18
N VAL A 112 3.51 5.53 -16.14
CA VAL A 112 3.03 4.14 -15.96
C VAL A 112 3.43 3.20 -17.10
N GLY A 113 3.72 3.72 -18.29
CA GLY A 113 4.14 2.93 -19.42
C GLY A 113 2.99 2.46 -20.29
N GLU A 114 3.01 1.19 -20.70
CA GLU A 114 2.10 0.63 -21.71
C GLU A 114 0.63 0.57 -21.29
N ASP A 115 0.34 0.53 -19.99
CA ASP A 115 -1.04 0.57 -19.46
C ASP A 115 -1.76 1.88 -19.77
N GLY A 116 -1.02 2.96 -20.00
CA GLY A 116 -1.53 4.22 -20.52
C GLY A 116 -2.41 5.00 -19.55
N GLY A 117 -3.19 5.94 -20.13
CA GLY A 117 -3.94 6.96 -19.38
C GLY A 117 -4.99 6.42 -18.40
N SER A 118 -5.53 5.22 -18.62
CA SER A 118 -6.50 4.62 -17.69
C SER A 118 -5.88 4.18 -16.35
N HIS A 119 -4.56 4.00 -16.31
CA HIS A 119 -3.81 3.57 -15.13
C HIS A 119 -2.97 4.69 -14.52
N GLN A 120 -2.78 5.79 -15.25
CA GLN A 120 -2.11 6.98 -14.73
C GLN A 120 -2.98 7.68 -13.69
N SER A 121 -2.37 8.06 -12.57
CA SER A 121 -3.04 8.84 -11.53
C SER A 121 -2.23 10.11 -11.25
N VAL A 122 -2.86 11.26 -11.38
CA VAL A 122 -2.25 12.56 -11.05
C VAL A 122 -2.98 13.22 -9.87
N GLU A 123 -4.09 12.65 -9.43
CA GLU A 123 -4.99 13.15 -8.40
C GLU A 123 -4.89 12.41 -7.06
N ASP A 124 -4.19 11.28 -6.99
CA ASP A 124 -4.16 10.39 -5.81
C ASP A 124 -3.70 11.07 -4.53
N ILE A 125 -2.62 11.86 -4.58
CA ILE A 125 -2.13 12.64 -3.43
C ILE A 125 -3.18 13.66 -2.99
N GLY A 126 -3.82 14.36 -3.95
CA GLY A 126 -4.87 15.33 -3.68
C GLY A 126 -6.08 14.69 -2.99
N LEU A 127 -6.58 13.58 -3.55
CA LEU A 127 -7.71 12.83 -3.01
C LEU A 127 -7.43 12.33 -1.58
N MET A 128 -6.26 11.74 -1.36
CA MET A 128 -5.91 11.20 -0.05
C MET A 128 -5.69 12.28 1.01
N ARG A 129 -5.18 13.45 0.62
CA ARG A 129 -5.07 14.60 1.56
C ARG A 129 -6.40 15.17 2.01
N LEU A 130 -7.49 14.91 1.28
CA LEU A 130 -8.84 15.30 1.69
C LEU A 130 -9.46 14.35 2.71
N VAL A 131 -8.89 13.16 2.91
CA VAL A 131 -9.40 12.18 3.88
C VAL A 131 -8.92 12.57 5.29
N PRO A 132 -9.84 12.83 6.25
CA PRO A 132 -9.47 13.21 7.60
C PRO A 132 -8.59 12.15 8.29
N GLY A 133 -7.48 12.58 8.89
CA GLY A 133 -6.56 11.68 9.61
C GLY A 133 -5.60 10.89 8.72
N MET A 134 -5.66 11.08 7.40
CA MET A 134 -4.73 10.44 6.47
C MET A 134 -3.33 11.07 6.57
N THR A 135 -2.31 10.24 6.73
CA THR A 135 -0.91 10.61 6.55
C THR A 135 -0.44 10.17 5.17
N VAL A 136 0.00 11.11 4.34
CA VAL A 136 0.49 10.83 2.98
C VAL A 136 2.01 10.94 2.94
N ILE A 137 2.68 9.89 2.47
CA ILE A 137 4.14 9.81 2.33
C ILE A 137 4.48 9.55 0.86
N VAL A 138 5.41 10.33 0.33
CA VAL A 138 5.88 10.25 -1.06
C VAL A 138 7.40 10.08 -1.03
N PRO A 139 7.93 8.84 -0.97
CA PRO A 139 9.36 8.62 -0.92
C PRO A 139 10.02 8.95 -2.27
N ALA A 140 11.13 9.67 -2.21
CA ALA A 140 11.87 10.11 -3.39
C ALA A 140 12.77 9.01 -3.98
N ASP A 141 13.19 8.03 -3.18
CA ASP A 141 14.09 6.96 -3.60
C ASP A 141 13.85 5.64 -2.84
N ALA A 142 14.61 4.61 -3.19
CA ALA A 142 14.53 3.29 -2.59
C ALA A 142 14.84 3.29 -1.08
N LYS A 143 15.73 4.17 -0.61
CA LYS A 143 16.08 4.25 0.82
C LYS A 143 14.95 4.87 1.62
N GLU A 144 14.33 5.92 1.08
CA GLU A 144 13.16 6.53 1.71
C GLU A 144 11.96 5.57 1.69
N ALA A 145 11.71 4.86 0.58
CA ALA A 145 10.64 3.87 0.50
C ALA A 145 10.79 2.79 1.58
N ARG A 146 12.00 2.23 1.75
CA ARG A 146 12.27 1.26 2.81
C ARG A 146 12.04 1.85 4.21
N LYS A 147 12.57 3.04 4.48
CA LYS A 147 12.37 3.71 5.79
C LYS A 147 10.90 3.98 6.07
N ALA A 148 10.14 4.41 5.05
CA ALA A 148 8.71 4.67 5.18
C ALA A 148 7.93 3.40 5.56
N VAL A 149 8.25 2.24 4.98
CA VAL A 149 7.61 0.95 5.34
C VAL A 149 7.78 0.65 6.83
N PHE A 150 8.98 0.76 7.38
CA PHE A 150 9.24 0.51 8.80
C PHE A 150 8.56 1.56 9.70
N ALA A 151 8.68 2.84 9.36
CA ALA A 151 8.04 3.91 10.12
C ALA A 151 6.51 3.76 10.14
N LEU A 152 5.90 3.32 9.03
CA LEU A 152 4.47 3.09 8.95
C LEU A 152 4.01 1.91 9.80
N ALA A 153 4.83 0.88 9.98
CA ALA A 153 4.49 -0.24 10.86
C ALA A 153 4.38 0.19 12.33
N GLU A 154 5.18 1.16 12.73
CA GLU A 154 5.16 1.74 14.10
C GLU A 154 4.09 2.83 14.25
N PHE A 155 3.75 3.53 13.16
CA PHE A 155 2.75 4.59 13.16
C PHE A 155 1.34 4.03 13.37
N GLN A 156 0.64 4.53 14.39
CA GLN A 156 -0.76 4.18 14.64
C GLN A 156 -1.68 5.13 13.88
N GLY A 157 -2.40 4.59 12.91
CA GLY A 157 -3.35 5.35 12.10
C GLY A 157 -3.32 4.99 10.62
N LEU A 158 -4.17 5.68 9.88
CA LEU A 158 -4.30 5.51 8.44
C LEU A 158 -3.17 6.25 7.71
N SER A 159 -2.57 5.58 6.76
CA SER A 159 -1.55 6.19 5.90
C SER A 159 -1.66 5.73 4.45
N LEU A 160 -1.25 6.61 3.55
CA LEU A 160 -0.94 6.27 2.16
C LEU A 160 0.56 6.45 1.92
N ILE A 161 1.19 5.46 1.34
CA ILE A 161 2.51 5.58 0.72
C ILE A 161 2.36 5.54 -0.79
N HIS A 162 2.84 6.58 -1.44
CA HIS A 162 2.86 6.74 -2.89
C HIS A 162 4.21 6.20 -3.40
N ILE A 163 4.21 5.04 -4.03
CA ILE A 163 5.42 4.27 -4.39
C ILE A 163 5.74 4.41 -5.88
#